data_eb7ec7124906e5bfab2251c10a7d8fe7
#
_entry.id   eb7ec7124906e5bfab2251c10a7d8fe7
#
_cell.length_a   1.000
_cell.length_b   1.000
_cell.length_c   1.000
_cell.angle_alpha   90.00
_cell.angle_beta   90.00
_cell.angle_gamma   90.00
#
_symmetry.space_group_name_H-M   'P 1'
#
loop_
_entity.id
_entity.type
_entity.pdbx_description
1 polymer ?
#
loop_
_entity_poly.entity_id
_entity_poly.type
_entity_poly.pdbx_seq_one_letter_code
_entity_poly.pdbx_strand_id
1 'polypeptide(L)'
;GMEIEIVTGGGSDKSMTALLAGEADIALMGPETGVYVVSGGRDEHPMIVAQLTKRDGSFLVGREADDAFDWKSLQGKSIIGGRPGGMPFMTLEYVLKQHGLTPGVDVEVINNIQFNLMGGAFESGTGDFVTLFEPTASEFEAAGKGHIVANVGMESGEVPYTAFMVAPDTIKDDPAFVEAFVRALYRAQLWVQSASDAEIAEAMQPFFPDSSVETLSAVAQSYRATDSWTQTPVM
;
A
#
# COMPACT_ATOMS: atom_id res chain seq x y z
N GLY A 1 21.85 18.52 -6.15
CA GLY A 1 20.74 17.73 -5.66
C GLY A 1 20.73 16.39 -6.36
N MET A 2 20.03 15.43 -5.81
CA MET A 2 19.84 14.11 -6.42
C MET A 2 18.75 14.24 -7.48
N GLU A 3 18.97 13.69 -8.67
CA GLU A 3 17.93 13.53 -9.70
C GLU A 3 17.27 12.17 -9.48
N ILE A 4 15.93 12.13 -9.48
CA ILE A 4 15.18 10.91 -9.21
C ILE A 4 14.21 10.69 -10.36
N GLU A 5 14.29 9.53 -10.99
CA GLU A 5 13.28 9.00 -11.90
C GLU A 5 12.40 8.01 -11.13
N ILE A 6 11.08 8.21 -11.19
CA ILE A 6 10.12 7.33 -10.52
C ILE A 6 9.46 6.43 -11.56
N VAL A 7 9.61 5.12 -11.37
CA VAL A 7 9.01 4.09 -12.22
C VAL A 7 8.05 3.25 -11.40
N THR A 8 6.81 3.08 -11.88
CA THR A 8 5.81 2.24 -11.19
C THR A 8 6.02 0.77 -11.54
N GLY A 9 6.40 -0.04 -10.56
CA GLY A 9 6.61 -1.49 -10.74
C GLY A 9 5.31 -2.30 -10.89
N GLY A 10 4.19 -1.81 -10.39
CA GLY A 10 2.89 -2.51 -10.44
C GLY A 10 2.78 -3.70 -9.47
N GLY A 11 3.59 -3.73 -8.43
CA GLY A 11 3.56 -4.72 -7.36
C GLY A 11 4.95 -5.01 -6.79
N SER A 12 4.99 -5.42 -5.51
CA SER A 12 6.24 -5.63 -4.76
C SER A 12 7.16 -6.68 -5.40
N ASP A 13 6.60 -7.73 -6.02
CA ASP A 13 7.35 -8.76 -6.74
C ASP A 13 8.11 -8.22 -7.95
N LYS A 14 7.48 -7.33 -8.71
CA LYS A 14 8.12 -6.70 -9.86
C LYS A 14 9.16 -5.67 -9.42
N SER A 15 8.86 -4.89 -8.38
CA SER A 15 9.83 -3.95 -7.79
C SER A 15 11.05 -4.68 -7.23
N MET A 16 10.84 -5.84 -6.57
CA MET A 16 11.94 -6.69 -6.11
C MET A 16 12.77 -7.24 -7.29
N THR A 17 12.10 -7.67 -8.36
CA THR A 17 12.79 -8.17 -9.56
C THR A 17 13.65 -7.08 -10.19
N ALA A 18 13.13 -5.85 -10.35
CA ALA A 18 13.87 -4.71 -10.88
C ALA A 18 15.08 -4.37 -10.01
N LEU A 19 14.92 -4.36 -8.68
CA LEU A 19 16.02 -4.12 -7.74
C LEU A 19 17.12 -5.19 -7.86
N LEU A 20 16.74 -6.47 -7.89
CA LEU A 20 17.69 -7.59 -8.01
C LEU A 20 18.36 -7.67 -9.38
N ALA A 21 17.74 -7.11 -10.41
CA ALA A 21 18.30 -7.01 -11.76
C ALA A 21 19.22 -5.77 -11.95
N GLY A 22 19.26 -4.86 -10.96
CA GLY A 22 20.00 -3.59 -11.07
C GLY A 22 19.31 -2.57 -11.98
N GLU A 23 18.01 -2.75 -12.25
CA GLU A 23 17.19 -1.81 -13.04
C GLU A 23 16.60 -0.67 -12.18
N ALA A 24 16.71 -0.80 -10.85
CA ALA A 24 16.35 0.22 -9.88
C ALA A 24 17.42 0.29 -8.79
N ASP A 25 17.83 1.50 -8.42
CA ASP A 25 18.80 1.74 -7.34
C ASP A 25 18.16 1.59 -5.96
N ILE A 26 16.90 2.03 -5.84
CA ILE A 26 16.07 1.94 -4.62
C ILE A 26 14.67 1.50 -5.04
N ALA A 27 14.06 0.59 -4.29
CA ALA A 27 12.69 0.15 -4.54
C ALA A 27 11.83 0.30 -3.28
N LEU A 28 10.62 0.87 -3.45
CA LEU A 28 9.58 0.89 -2.42
C LEU A 28 8.67 -0.32 -2.60
N MET A 29 8.56 -1.13 -1.56
CA MET A 29 7.75 -2.36 -1.60
C MET A 29 7.43 -2.87 -0.19
N GLY A 30 6.62 -3.91 -0.11
CA GLY A 30 6.39 -4.60 1.16
C GLY A 30 7.65 -5.34 1.65
N PRO A 31 8.01 -5.24 2.93
CA PRO A 31 9.21 -5.86 3.49
C PRO A 31 9.19 -7.40 3.43
N GLU A 32 8.01 -8.01 3.30
CA GLU A 32 7.86 -9.46 3.13
C GLU A 32 8.64 -10.00 1.92
N THR A 33 8.81 -9.19 0.87
CA THR A 33 9.58 -9.59 -0.31
C THR A 33 11.05 -9.88 0.01
N GLY A 34 11.64 -9.12 0.93
CA GLY A 34 12.98 -9.39 1.45
C GLY A 34 13.04 -10.74 2.18
N VAL A 35 12.02 -11.04 2.98
CA VAL A 35 11.91 -12.34 3.67
C VAL A 35 11.83 -13.49 2.67
N TYR A 36 11.06 -13.33 1.59
CA TYR A 36 10.97 -14.37 0.55
C TYR A 36 12.30 -14.59 -0.19
N VAL A 37 13.06 -13.53 -0.45
CA VAL A 37 14.40 -13.66 -1.07
C VAL A 37 15.34 -14.46 -0.16
N VAL A 38 15.39 -14.13 1.14
CA VAL A 38 16.18 -14.85 2.14
C VAL A 38 15.73 -16.30 2.25
N SER A 39 14.43 -16.54 2.38
CA SER A 39 13.85 -17.89 2.49
C SER A 39 14.08 -18.73 1.22
N GLY A 40 14.24 -18.07 0.06
CA GLY A 40 14.60 -18.69 -1.21
C GLY A 40 16.07 -19.11 -1.30
N GLY A 41 16.87 -18.88 -0.27
CA GLY A 41 18.27 -19.31 -0.17
C GLY A 41 19.26 -18.44 -0.94
N ARG A 42 18.93 -17.18 -1.23
CA ARG A 42 19.90 -16.24 -1.79
C ARG A 42 20.77 -15.67 -0.67
N ASP A 43 22.07 -15.78 -0.84
CA ASP A 43 23.04 -15.19 0.09
C ASP A 43 23.01 -13.66 0.04
N GLU A 44 22.85 -13.08 -1.14
CA GLU A 44 22.68 -11.65 -1.35
C GLU A 44 21.17 -11.33 -1.39
N HIS A 45 20.74 -10.52 -0.44
CA HIS A 45 19.35 -10.10 -0.31
C HIS A 45 19.27 -8.58 -0.09
N PRO A 46 18.21 -7.92 -0.59
CA PRO A 46 18.04 -6.50 -0.41
C PRO A 46 17.93 -6.10 1.07
N MET A 47 18.50 -4.94 1.37
CA MET A 47 18.53 -4.37 2.71
C MET A 47 17.48 -3.28 2.83
N ILE A 48 16.68 -3.31 3.90
CA ILE A 48 15.76 -2.25 4.24
C ILE A 48 16.56 -1.06 4.77
N VAL A 49 16.37 0.10 4.15
CA VAL A 49 17.04 1.34 4.54
C VAL A 49 16.11 2.37 5.15
N ALA A 50 14.80 2.28 4.90
CA ALA A 50 13.82 3.18 5.49
C ALA A 50 12.40 2.59 5.44
N GLN A 51 11.57 2.94 6.42
CA GLN A 51 10.14 2.67 6.41
C GLN A 51 9.36 3.90 5.93
N LEU A 52 8.27 3.69 5.19
CA LEU A 52 7.39 4.77 4.74
C LEU A 52 6.00 4.68 5.37
N THR A 53 5.36 3.53 5.35
CA THR A 53 4.03 3.34 5.93
C THR A 53 4.06 2.28 7.03
N LYS A 54 3.22 2.48 8.05
CA LYS A 54 3.14 1.62 9.23
C LYS A 54 1.77 0.97 9.41
N ARG A 55 0.91 1.08 8.40
CA ARG A 55 -0.41 0.42 8.33
C ARG A 55 -0.73 0.09 6.89
N ASP A 56 -1.63 -0.85 6.70
CA ASP A 56 -2.27 -1.10 5.42
C ASP A 56 -3.04 0.18 4.99
N GLY A 57 -2.83 0.62 3.76
CA GLY A 57 -3.50 1.79 3.21
C GLY A 57 -4.79 1.46 2.47
N SER A 58 -5.28 0.21 2.51
CA SER A 58 -6.46 -0.19 1.77
C SER A 58 -7.75 0.01 2.56
N PHE A 59 -8.80 0.26 1.80
CA PHE A 59 -10.18 0.34 2.26
C PHE A 59 -10.97 -0.82 1.69
N LEU A 60 -11.85 -1.39 2.51
CA LEU A 60 -12.85 -2.34 2.04
C LEU A 60 -14.00 -1.56 1.43
N VAL A 61 -14.24 -1.79 0.15
CA VAL A 61 -15.30 -1.14 -0.63
C VAL A 61 -16.37 -2.18 -0.94
N GLY A 62 -17.59 -1.91 -0.53
CA GLY A 62 -18.78 -2.71 -0.78
C GLY A 62 -19.65 -2.13 -1.89
N ARG A 63 -20.63 -2.89 -2.37
CA ARG A 63 -21.58 -2.44 -3.39
C ARG A 63 -22.64 -1.50 -2.83
N GLU A 64 -22.96 -1.65 -1.57
CA GLU A 64 -23.96 -0.85 -0.85
C GLU A 64 -23.27 -0.14 0.33
N ALA A 65 -23.80 1.02 0.69
CA ALA A 65 -23.37 1.73 1.88
C ALA A 65 -23.80 0.96 3.14
N ASP A 66 -22.89 0.88 4.12
CA ASP A 66 -23.17 0.25 5.41
C ASP A 66 -22.41 0.98 6.54
N ASP A 67 -23.10 1.95 7.14
CA ASP A 67 -22.54 2.74 8.25
C ASP A 67 -22.38 1.92 9.55
N ALA A 68 -22.97 0.73 9.62
CA ALA A 68 -22.91 -0.18 10.76
C ALA A 68 -22.14 -1.47 10.43
N PHE A 69 -21.23 -1.41 9.45
CA PHE A 69 -20.51 -2.56 8.95
C PHE A 69 -19.85 -3.38 10.08
N ASP A 70 -20.10 -4.68 10.04
CA ASP A 70 -19.42 -5.67 10.91
C ASP A 70 -18.69 -6.68 10.01
N TRP A 71 -17.41 -6.88 10.27
CA TRP A 71 -16.56 -7.84 9.53
C TRP A 71 -17.17 -9.25 9.47
N LYS A 72 -17.95 -9.66 10.48
CA LYS A 72 -18.66 -10.95 10.48
C LYS A 72 -19.75 -11.06 9.40
N SER A 73 -20.24 -9.93 8.89
CA SER A 73 -21.20 -9.92 7.79
C SER A 73 -20.61 -10.41 6.46
N LEU A 74 -19.28 -10.52 6.39
CA LEU A 74 -18.57 -11.07 5.24
C LEU A 74 -18.69 -12.59 5.10
N GLN A 75 -19.25 -13.29 6.08
CA GLN A 75 -19.45 -14.75 5.97
C GLN A 75 -20.28 -15.11 4.74
N GLY A 76 -19.75 -15.98 3.89
CA GLY A 76 -20.35 -16.39 2.61
C GLY A 76 -20.21 -15.36 1.49
N LYS A 77 -19.46 -14.30 1.69
CA LYS A 77 -19.17 -13.24 0.71
C LYS A 77 -17.85 -13.47 -0.01
N SER A 78 -17.67 -12.75 -1.12
CA SER A 78 -16.46 -12.73 -1.91
C SER A 78 -15.79 -11.35 -1.88
N ILE A 79 -14.45 -11.34 -1.73
CA ILE A 79 -13.63 -10.13 -1.66
C ILE A 79 -12.51 -10.22 -2.71
N ILE A 80 -12.37 -9.21 -3.55
CA ILE A 80 -11.15 -9.05 -4.37
C ILE A 80 -10.07 -8.50 -3.44
N GLY A 81 -9.14 -9.36 -3.03
CA GLY A 81 -8.17 -9.07 -1.95
C GLY A 81 -6.71 -8.97 -2.38
N GLY A 82 -6.44 -8.96 -3.69
CA GLY A 82 -5.08 -8.86 -4.20
C GLY A 82 -4.34 -10.20 -4.24
N ARG A 83 -3.04 -10.13 -4.45
CA ARG A 83 -2.18 -11.29 -4.73
C ARG A 83 -1.76 -12.02 -3.45
N PRO A 84 -1.80 -13.37 -3.42
CA PRO A 84 -1.33 -14.16 -2.28
C PRO A 84 0.13 -13.82 -1.92
N GLY A 85 0.40 -13.71 -0.63
CA GLY A 85 1.74 -13.44 -0.10
C GLY A 85 2.19 -11.99 -0.21
N GLY A 86 1.39 -11.08 -0.78
CA GLY A 86 1.64 -9.64 -0.70
C GLY A 86 1.07 -9.05 0.60
N MET A 87 1.65 -7.94 1.08
CA MET A 87 1.18 -7.28 2.31
C MET A 87 -0.33 -7.02 2.31
N PRO A 88 -0.97 -6.48 1.24
CA PRO A 88 -2.41 -6.24 1.24
C PRO A 88 -3.24 -7.50 1.46
N PHE A 89 -2.83 -8.60 0.83
CA PHE A 89 -3.52 -9.88 0.98
C PHE A 89 -3.35 -10.44 2.41
N MET A 90 -2.13 -10.40 2.95
CA MET A 90 -1.84 -10.91 4.29
C MET A 90 -2.53 -10.12 5.40
N THR A 91 -2.61 -8.79 5.27
CA THR A 91 -3.31 -7.94 6.23
C THR A 91 -4.82 -8.17 6.18
N LEU A 92 -5.41 -8.30 4.97
CA LEU A 92 -6.82 -8.68 4.84
C LEU A 92 -7.10 -10.05 5.48
N GLU A 93 -6.28 -11.07 5.19
CA GLU A 93 -6.43 -12.38 5.81
C GLU A 93 -6.31 -12.33 7.34
N TYR A 94 -5.38 -11.52 7.84
CA TYR A 94 -5.21 -11.31 9.28
C TYR A 94 -6.46 -10.71 9.90
N VAL A 95 -7.02 -9.66 9.31
CA VAL A 95 -8.25 -9.02 9.78
C VAL A 95 -9.43 -10.00 9.78
N LEU A 96 -9.64 -10.74 8.68
CA LEU A 96 -10.68 -11.77 8.62
C LEU A 96 -10.55 -12.79 9.76
N LYS A 97 -9.33 -13.28 10.01
CA LYS A 97 -9.05 -14.24 11.09
C LYS A 97 -9.30 -13.64 12.48
N GLN A 98 -8.99 -12.35 12.70
CA GLN A 98 -9.28 -11.66 13.98
C GLN A 98 -10.79 -11.61 14.25
N HIS A 99 -11.61 -11.53 13.22
CA HIS A 99 -13.08 -11.56 13.32
C HIS A 99 -13.67 -12.99 13.28
N GLY A 100 -12.83 -14.01 13.33
CA GLY A 100 -13.24 -15.41 13.36
C GLY A 100 -13.67 -15.97 12.02
N LEU A 101 -13.30 -15.30 10.92
CA LEU A 101 -13.55 -15.77 9.56
C LEU A 101 -12.30 -16.44 8.97
N THR A 102 -12.47 -17.58 8.36
CA THR A 102 -11.41 -18.33 7.70
C THR A 102 -11.40 -18.02 6.20
N PRO A 103 -10.34 -17.34 5.68
CA PRO A 103 -10.23 -17.07 4.26
C PRO A 103 -10.22 -18.37 3.45
N GLY A 104 -10.97 -18.39 2.35
CA GLY A 104 -11.15 -19.57 1.50
C GLY A 104 -12.16 -20.59 2.01
N VAL A 105 -12.72 -20.40 3.22
CA VAL A 105 -13.77 -21.26 3.81
C VAL A 105 -15.01 -20.44 4.11
N ASP A 106 -14.88 -19.45 4.98
CA ASP A 106 -15.99 -18.58 5.39
C ASP A 106 -16.15 -17.38 4.45
N VAL A 107 -15.05 -16.91 3.84
CA VAL A 107 -15.00 -15.79 2.91
C VAL A 107 -14.17 -16.19 1.70
N GLU A 108 -14.72 -16.07 0.50
CA GLU A 108 -13.95 -16.26 -0.72
C GLU A 108 -13.04 -15.04 -0.95
N VAL A 109 -11.70 -15.24 -0.97
CA VAL A 109 -10.75 -14.20 -1.33
C VAL A 109 -10.27 -14.41 -2.77
N ILE A 110 -10.79 -13.59 -3.68
CA ILE A 110 -10.42 -13.58 -5.10
C ILE A 110 -9.02 -12.97 -5.21
N ASN A 111 -8.04 -13.77 -5.61
CA ASN A 111 -6.62 -13.41 -5.51
C ASN A 111 -5.84 -13.52 -6.83
N ASN A 112 -6.53 -13.72 -7.95
CA ASN A 112 -5.96 -13.89 -9.28
C ASN A 112 -6.14 -12.66 -10.20
N ILE A 113 -6.56 -11.52 -9.65
CA ILE A 113 -6.74 -10.27 -10.37
C ILE A 113 -5.54 -9.37 -10.09
N GLN A 114 -4.96 -8.81 -11.15
CA GLN A 114 -3.85 -7.86 -11.01
C GLN A 114 -4.30 -6.60 -10.27
N PHE A 115 -3.40 -6.03 -9.47
CA PHE A 115 -3.67 -4.91 -8.59
C PHE A 115 -4.38 -3.73 -9.29
N ASN A 116 -3.87 -3.31 -10.43
CA ASN A 116 -4.43 -2.21 -11.22
C ASN A 116 -5.76 -2.55 -11.92
N LEU A 117 -6.20 -3.80 -11.90
CA LEU A 117 -7.46 -4.24 -12.52
C LEU A 117 -8.56 -4.52 -11.48
N MET A 118 -8.24 -4.48 -10.17
CA MET A 118 -9.18 -4.87 -9.12
C MET A 118 -10.44 -3.99 -9.11
N GLY A 119 -10.29 -2.67 -9.21
CA GLY A 119 -11.41 -1.74 -9.28
C GLY A 119 -12.31 -2.00 -10.49
N GLY A 120 -11.74 -2.16 -11.69
CA GLY A 120 -12.50 -2.47 -12.89
C GLY A 120 -13.22 -3.81 -12.85
N ALA A 121 -12.60 -4.83 -12.23
CA ALA A 121 -13.24 -6.12 -12.01
C ALA A 121 -14.43 -6.01 -11.07
N PHE A 122 -14.28 -5.24 -9.98
CA PHE A 122 -15.38 -4.97 -9.07
C PHE A 122 -16.52 -4.20 -9.76
N GLU A 123 -16.23 -3.13 -10.48
CA GLU A 123 -17.22 -2.38 -11.27
C GLU A 123 -17.98 -3.27 -12.26
N SER A 124 -17.29 -4.24 -12.87
CA SER A 124 -17.87 -5.22 -13.80
C SER A 124 -18.71 -6.33 -13.12
N GLY A 125 -18.85 -6.32 -11.80
CA GLY A 125 -19.68 -7.25 -11.05
C GLY A 125 -18.94 -8.40 -10.38
N THR A 126 -17.59 -8.45 -10.42
CA THR A 126 -16.82 -9.46 -9.72
C THR A 126 -16.73 -9.12 -8.23
N GLY A 127 -16.93 -10.11 -7.36
CA GLY A 127 -16.86 -9.96 -5.91
C GLY A 127 -17.99 -9.14 -5.30
N ASP A 128 -18.30 -9.38 -4.04
CA ASP A 128 -19.21 -8.56 -3.25
C ASP A 128 -18.50 -7.31 -2.69
N PHE A 129 -17.18 -7.49 -2.41
CA PHE A 129 -16.30 -6.44 -1.90
C PHE A 129 -14.98 -6.44 -2.66
N VAL A 130 -14.25 -5.33 -2.53
CA VAL A 130 -12.89 -5.17 -3.04
C VAL A 130 -12.06 -4.35 -2.06
N THR A 131 -10.77 -4.66 -1.93
CA THR A 131 -9.82 -3.78 -1.25
C THR A 131 -9.22 -2.81 -2.27
N LEU A 132 -9.39 -1.51 -2.06
CA LEU A 132 -8.84 -0.44 -2.90
C LEU A 132 -7.99 0.52 -2.07
N PHE A 133 -6.97 1.07 -2.70
CA PHE A 133 -6.14 2.13 -2.12
C PHE A 133 -6.59 3.49 -2.64
N GLU A 134 -6.16 4.53 -1.97
CA GLU A 134 -6.34 5.89 -2.45
C GLU A 134 -5.40 6.20 -3.65
N PRO A 135 -5.82 7.06 -4.60
CA PRO A 135 -7.10 7.79 -4.64
C PRO A 135 -8.29 6.96 -5.13
N THR A 136 -8.08 5.74 -5.62
CA THR A 136 -9.11 4.93 -6.28
C THR A 136 -10.31 4.64 -5.36
N ALA A 137 -10.11 4.42 -4.05
CA ALA A 137 -11.20 4.16 -3.12
C ALA A 137 -12.16 5.36 -3.05
N SER A 138 -11.62 6.57 -2.83
CA SER A 138 -12.41 7.82 -2.81
C SER A 138 -13.04 8.13 -4.16
N GLU A 139 -12.35 7.88 -5.27
CA GLU A 139 -12.89 8.07 -6.62
C GLU A 139 -14.07 7.13 -6.91
N PHE A 140 -14.00 5.87 -6.43
CA PHE A 140 -15.09 4.92 -6.56
C PHE A 140 -16.32 5.38 -5.77
N GLU A 141 -16.13 5.84 -4.54
CA GLU A 141 -17.22 6.36 -3.72
C GLU A 141 -17.85 7.61 -4.34
N ALA A 142 -17.01 8.58 -4.75
CA ALA A 142 -17.47 9.80 -5.39
C ALA A 142 -18.24 9.55 -6.70
N ALA A 143 -17.87 8.51 -7.45
CA ALA A 143 -18.51 8.10 -8.68
C ALA A 143 -19.75 7.19 -8.46
N GLY A 144 -20.08 6.83 -7.21
CA GLY A 144 -21.18 5.90 -6.89
C GLY A 144 -20.95 4.48 -7.39
N LYS A 145 -19.70 4.08 -7.58
CA LYS A 145 -19.31 2.74 -8.04
C LYS A 145 -19.12 1.73 -6.91
N GLY A 146 -19.07 2.21 -5.69
CA GLY A 146 -18.95 1.45 -4.46
C GLY A 146 -18.94 2.39 -3.26
N HIS A 147 -18.94 1.81 -2.06
CA HIS A 147 -18.98 2.54 -0.80
C HIS A 147 -17.86 2.03 0.12
N ILE A 148 -17.07 2.93 0.67
CA ILE A 148 -16.08 2.58 1.69
C ILE A 148 -16.82 2.16 2.96
N VAL A 149 -16.70 0.91 3.36
CA VAL A 149 -17.37 0.35 4.56
C VAL A 149 -16.42 0.09 5.71
N ALA A 150 -15.10 -0.10 5.44
CA ALA A 150 -14.10 -0.28 6.49
C ALA A 150 -12.70 0.12 6.01
N ASN A 151 -11.80 0.35 6.97
CA ASN A 151 -10.37 0.57 6.74
C ASN A 151 -9.59 -0.65 7.23
N VAL A 152 -8.90 -1.35 6.31
CA VAL A 152 -8.14 -2.56 6.64
C VAL A 152 -6.96 -2.25 7.58
N GLY A 153 -6.29 -1.12 7.38
CA GLY A 153 -5.13 -0.73 8.19
C GLY A 153 -5.46 -0.32 9.60
N MET A 154 -6.63 0.26 9.83
CA MET A 154 -7.11 0.54 11.19
C MET A 154 -7.40 -0.75 11.93
N GLU A 155 -7.98 -1.71 11.25
CA GLU A 155 -8.37 -2.99 11.83
C GLU A 155 -7.16 -3.93 12.04
N SER A 156 -6.22 -3.95 11.08
CA SER A 156 -5.01 -4.78 11.21
C SER A 156 -4.01 -4.27 12.24
N GLY A 157 -4.08 -2.98 12.60
CA GLY A 157 -3.11 -2.34 13.47
C GLY A 157 -1.80 -1.98 12.77
N GLU A 158 -0.77 -1.66 13.56
CA GLU A 158 0.54 -1.27 13.03
C GLU A 158 1.34 -2.50 12.57
N VAL A 159 1.93 -2.36 11.39
CA VAL A 159 2.83 -3.31 10.77
C VAL A 159 3.79 -2.55 9.83
N PRO A 160 5.07 -2.93 9.71
CA PRO A 160 5.93 -2.38 8.66
C PRO A 160 5.31 -2.72 7.30
N TYR A 161 4.58 -1.77 6.70
CA TYR A 161 3.75 -2.08 5.53
C TYR A 161 4.48 -1.83 4.22
N THR A 162 5.13 -0.67 4.09
CA THR A 162 6.04 -0.41 2.97
C THR A 162 7.38 0.11 3.45
N ALA A 163 8.43 -0.36 2.81
CA ALA A 163 9.80 0.02 3.11
C ALA A 163 10.62 0.22 1.83
N PHE A 164 11.59 1.12 1.90
CA PHE A 164 12.61 1.30 0.87
C PHE A 164 13.72 0.28 1.07
N MET A 165 14.07 -0.38 -0.02
CA MET A 165 15.15 -1.36 -0.06
C MET A 165 16.16 -1.02 -1.13
N VAL A 166 17.40 -1.41 -0.89
CA VAL A 166 18.53 -1.30 -1.80
C VAL A 166 19.30 -2.63 -1.88
N ALA A 167 20.05 -2.84 -2.93
CA ALA A 167 20.99 -3.96 -2.99
C ALA A 167 22.12 -3.75 -1.95
N PRO A 168 22.70 -4.84 -1.37
CA PRO A 168 23.81 -4.73 -0.41
C PRO A 168 25.01 -3.96 -0.95
N ASP A 169 25.33 -4.15 -2.22
CA ASP A 169 26.44 -3.45 -2.88
C ASP A 169 26.21 -1.94 -2.98
N THR A 170 24.95 -1.48 -3.13
CA THR A 170 24.62 -0.05 -3.12
C THR A 170 25.05 0.62 -1.81
N ILE A 171 24.84 -0.06 -0.67
CA ILE A 171 25.25 0.46 0.65
C ILE A 171 26.75 0.50 0.77
N LYS A 172 27.43 -0.52 0.22
CA LYS A 172 28.88 -0.67 0.32
C LYS A 172 29.63 0.29 -0.61
N ASP A 173 29.14 0.44 -1.84
CA ASP A 173 29.85 1.16 -2.90
C ASP A 173 29.49 2.65 -2.90
N ASP A 174 28.27 3.02 -2.53
CA ASP A 174 27.84 4.43 -2.39
C ASP A 174 26.96 4.66 -1.15
N PRO A 175 27.52 4.55 0.06
CA PRO A 175 26.79 4.83 1.29
C PRO A 175 26.28 6.28 1.37
N ALA A 176 26.95 7.23 0.69
CA ALA A 176 26.56 8.62 0.69
C ALA A 176 25.24 8.85 -0.08
N PHE A 177 25.01 8.09 -1.14
CA PHE A 177 23.74 8.09 -1.87
C PHE A 177 22.59 7.62 -0.98
N VAL A 178 22.76 6.47 -0.31
CA VAL A 178 21.74 5.92 0.59
C VAL A 178 21.46 6.90 1.74
N GLU A 179 22.47 7.47 2.37
CA GLU A 179 22.31 8.46 3.44
C GLU A 179 21.58 9.71 2.94
N ALA A 180 21.92 10.21 1.77
CA ALA A 180 21.28 11.39 1.18
C ALA A 180 19.78 11.13 0.89
N PHE A 181 19.45 9.93 0.38
CA PHE A 181 18.07 9.50 0.14
C PHE A 181 17.28 9.43 1.44
N VAL A 182 17.78 8.71 2.45
CA VAL A 182 17.09 8.55 3.75
C VAL A 182 16.90 9.90 4.43
N ARG A 183 17.88 10.80 4.34
CA ARG A 183 17.79 12.17 4.85
C ARG A 183 16.72 12.99 4.12
N ALA A 184 16.60 12.85 2.80
CA ALA A 184 15.56 13.51 2.02
C ALA A 184 14.18 12.98 2.39
N LEU A 185 14.04 11.65 2.52
CA LEU A 185 12.80 11.01 2.98
C LEU A 185 12.39 11.51 4.37
N TYR A 186 13.32 11.56 5.32
CA TYR A 186 13.03 12.05 6.67
C TYR A 186 12.53 13.51 6.67
N ARG A 187 13.15 14.36 5.84
CA ARG A 187 12.66 15.75 5.69
C ARG A 187 11.23 15.79 5.11
N ALA A 188 10.92 14.92 4.16
CA ALA A 188 9.57 14.80 3.61
C ALA A 188 8.57 14.33 4.68
N GLN A 189 8.93 13.33 5.49
CA GLN A 189 8.10 12.86 6.61
C GLN A 189 7.82 13.96 7.63
N LEU A 190 8.83 14.76 7.99
CA LEU A 190 8.64 15.91 8.88
C LEU A 190 7.75 17.00 8.25
N TRP A 191 7.91 17.23 6.95
CA TRP A 191 7.07 18.19 6.23
C TRP A 191 5.61 17.71 6.20
N VAL A 192 5.34 16.46 5.87
CA VAL A 192 3.99 15.86 5.86
C VAL A 192 3.29 16.00 7.23
N GLN A 193 4.04 15.91 8.34
CA GLN A 193 3.46 16.09 9.68
C GLN A 193 2.94 17.50 9.92
N SER A 194 3.57 18.52 9.33
CA SER A 194 3.25 19.95 9.56
C SER A 194 2.44 20.58 8.42
N ALA A 195 2.50 20.03 7.21
CA ALA A 195 1.79 20.54 6.06
C ALA A 195 0.27 20.35 6.20
N SER A 196 -0.51 21.23 5.64
CA SER A 196 -1.95 21.06 5.46
C SER A 196 -2.24 20.01 4.41
N ASP A 197 -3.45 19.44 4.44
CA ASP A 197 -3.87 18.45 3.44
C ASP A 197 -3.87 19.04 2.02
N ALA A 198 -4.18 20.35 1.89
CA ALA A 198 -4.10 21.07 0.61
C ALA A 198 -2.66 21.19 0.09
N GLU A 199 -1.68 21.51 0.95
CA GLU A 199 -0.27 21.56 0.56
C GLU A 199 0.26 20.19 0.14
N ILE A 200 -0.18 19.12 0.81
CA ILE A 200 0.15 17.75 0.41
C ILE A 200 -0.46 17.46 -0.96
N ALA A 201 -1.73 17.81 -1.17
CA ALA A 201 -2.43 17.60 -2.44
C ALA A 201 -1.74 18.32 -3.60
N GLU A 202 -1.37 19.59 -3.42
CA GLU A 202 -0.62 20.36 -4.42
C GLU A 202 0.74 19.72 -4.77
N ALA A 203 1.47 19.23 -3.76
CA ALA A 203 2.73 18.53 -3.97
C ALA A 203 2.57 17.19 -4.70
N MET A 204 1.45 16.49 -4.49
CA MET A 204 1.16 15.20 -5.11
C MET A 204 0.56 15.31 -6.52
N GLN A 205 -0.12 16.41 -6.82
CA GLN A 205 -0.87 16.60 -8.06
C GLN A 205 -0.07 16.30 -9.35
N PRO A 206 1.24 16.64 -9.48
CA PRO A 206 2.02 16.28 -10.67
C PRO A 206 2.18 14.77 -10.90
N PHE A 207 2.01 13.95 -9.87
CA PHE A 207 2.10 12.48 -9.93
C PHE A 207 0.74 11.80 -10.14
N PHE A 208 -0.35 12.55 -9.97
CA PHE A 208 -1.73 12.11 -10.14
C PHE A 208 -2.48 13.09 -11.04
N PRO A 209 -2.12 13.19 -12.34
CA PRO A 209 -2.65 14.22 -13.23
C PRO A 209 -4.16 14.09 -13.49
N ASP A 210 -4.72 12.90 -13.30
CA ASP A 210 -6.14 12.60 -13.51
C ASP A 210 -7.01 12.89 -12.27
N SER A 211 -6.39 13.10 -11.09
CA SER A 211 -7.10 13.41 -9.83
C SER A 211 -7.12 14.92 -9.56
N SER A 212 -8.24 15.42 -9.05
CA SER A 212 -8.33 16.84 -8.65
C SER A 212 -7.56 17.10 -7.34
N VAL A 213 -7.17 18.36 -7.12
CA VAL A 213 -6.53 18.78 -5.85
C VAL A 213 -7.47 18.53 -4.67
N GLU A 214 -8.78 18.71 -4.85
CA GLU A 214 -9.79 18.41 -3.84
C GLU A 214 -9.80 16.92 -3.47
N THR A 215 -9.77 16.03 -4.47
CA THR A 215 -9.67 14.58 -4.25
C THR A 215 -8.38 14.24 -3.51
N LEU A 216 -7.23 14.75 -3.95
CA LEU A 216 -5.95 14.48 -3.30
C LEU A 216 -5.87 15.06 -1.88
N SER A 217 -6.56 16.18 -1.60
CA SER A 217 -6.68 16.73 -0.24
C SER A 217 -7.50 15.79 0.67
N ALA A 218 -8.61 15.24 0.17
CA ALA A 218 -9.38 14.24 0.89
C ALA A 218 -8.57 12.95 1.15
N VAL A 219 -7.79 12.52 0.17
CA VAL A 219 -6.85 11.38 0.30
C VAL A 219 -5.81 11.64 1.40
N ALA A 220 -5.19 12.83 1.42
CA ALA A 220 -4.22 13.21 2.45
C ALA A 220 -4.87 13.20 3.84
N GLN A 221 -6.09 13.75 3.95
CA GLN A 221 -6.87 13.73 5.19
C GLN A 221 -7.18 12.29 5.64
N SER A 222 -7.60 11.43 4.72
CA SER A 222 -7.92 10.02 4.98
C SER A 222 -6.70 9.26 5.53
N TYR A 223 -5.55 9.34 4.86
CA TYR A 223 -4.33 8.67 5.32
C TYR A 223 -3.75 9.25 6.61
N ARG A 224 -3.97 10.53 6.88
CA ARG A 224 -3.62 11.16 8.16
C ARG A 224 -4.53 10.65 9.29
N ALA A 225 -5.84 10.58 9.04
CA ALA A 225 -6.82 10.08 10.01
C ALA A 225 -6.58 8.61 10.38
N THR A 226 -6.07 7.82 9.46
CA THR A 226 -5.73 6.41 9.66
C THR A 226 -4.30 6.20 10.17
N ASP A 227 -3.54 7.26 10.40
CA ASP A 227 -2.15 7.21 10.90
C ASP A 227 -1.28 6.25 10.08
N SER A 228 -1.44 6.28 8.75
CA SER A 228 -0.82 5.30 7.83
C SER A 228 0.68 5.57 7.62
N TRP A 229 1.12 6.84 7.74
CA TRP A 229 2.50 7.23 7.46
C TRP A 229 3.39 7.17 8.69
N THR A 230 4.63 6.75 8.51
CA THR A 230 5.63 6.85 9.57
C THR A 230 6.09 8.30 9.75
N GLN A 231 6.46 8.63 10.97
CA GLN A 231 6.98 9.96 11.32
C GLN A 231 8.51 10.04 11.17
N THR A 232 9.16 8.89 11.09
CA THR A 232 10.60 8.75 10.90
C THR A 232 10.88 7.58 9.96
N PRO A 233 12.03 7.56 9.26
CA PRO A 233 12.40 6.44 8.40
C PRO A 233 12.83 5.17 9.15
N VAL A 234 12.96 5.25 10.47
CA VAL A 234 13.40 4.14 11.31
C VAL A 234 12.23 3.18 11.57
N MET A 235 12.51 1.86 11.46
CA MET A 235 11.58 0.78 11.80
C MET A 235 11.61 0.50 13.29
#